data_2790927c7b31adc9760bb3734cdd0b9b
#
_entry.id   2790927c7b31adc9760bb3734cdd0b9b
#
_cell.length_a   1.000
_cell.length_b   1.000
_cell.length_c   1.000
_cell.angle_alpha   90.00
_cell.angle_beta   90.00
_cell.angle_gamma   90.00
#
_symmetry.space_group_name_H-M   'P 1'
#
loop_
_entity.id
_entity.type
_entity.pdbx_description
1 polymer ?
#
loop_
_entity_poly.entity_id
_entity_poly.type
_entity_poly.pdbx_seq_one_letter_code
_entity_poly.pdbx_strand_id
1 'polypeptide(L)'
;MKRLSTWIIPAVQVMIAILFVILVYAISWVGETYTFKGTSFEPYDPYFGDSIYLEYDEFEGRHNVETGTVYVSFEQGDDGFAVIDRVESKPFLGGVRANYYDRNLYIEEMGSYRVPLDEVDRVEGEKSFTVEVDVAPWGMIRLHDLKPIE
;
A
#
# COMPACT_ATOMS: atom_id res chain seq x y z
N MET A 1 -14.79 -46.75 -7.98
CA MET A 1 -14.75 -45.38 -8.53
C MET A 1 -15.21 -44.27 -7.58
N LYS A 2 -15.92 -44.53 -6.46
CA LYS A 2 -16.41 -43.47 -5.52
C LYS A 2 -15.35 -42.89 -4.55
N ARG A 3 -14.22 -43.55 -4.32
CA ARG A 3 -13.19 -43.08 -3.37
C ARG A 3 -12.24 -42.00 -3.92
N LEU A 4 -12.04 -41.90 -5.23
CA LEU A 4 -11.22 -40.83 -5.84
C LEU A 4 -11.91 -39.48 -5.72
N SER A 5 -13.25 -39.41 -5.85
CA SER A 5 -13.99 -38.15 -5.77
C SER A 5 -13.92 -37.48 -4.40
N THR A 6 -13.74 -38.24 -3.33
CA THR A 6 -13.70 -37.72 -1.96
C THR A 6 -12.43 -36.93 -1.67
N TRP A 7 -11.32 -37.21 -2.37
CA TRP A 7 -10.03 -36.53 -2.20
C TRP A 7 -9.81 -35.36 -3.14
N ILE A 8 -10.56 -35.28 -4.22
CA ILE A 8 -10.42 -34.20 -5.22
C ILE A 8 -10.83 -32.85 -4.59
N ILE A 9 -11.92 -32.80 -3.85
CA ILE A 9 -12.41 -31.54 -3.23
C ILE A 9 -11.40 -30.95 -2.26
N PRO A 10 -10.88 -31.69 -1.25
CA PRO A 10 -9.85 -31.15 -0.37
C PRO A 10 -8.54 -30.81 -1.09
N ALA A 11 -8.15 -31.59 -2.09
CA ALA A 11 -6.96 -31.28 -2.90
C ALA A 11 -7.10 -29.96 -3.67
N VAL A 12 -8.24 -29.70 -4.26
CA VAL A 12 -8.54 -28.42 -4.93
C VAL A 12 -8.55 -27.26 -3.93
N GLN A 13 -9.13 -27.44 -2.75
CA GLN A 13 -9.13 -26.39 -1.71
C GLN A 13 -7.70 -26.06 -1.24
N VAL A 14 -6.85 -27.06 -1.01
CA VAL A 14 -5.44 -26.85 -0.65
C VAL A 14 -4.69 -26.14 -1.78
N MET A 15 -4.91 -26.51 -3.02
CA MET A 15 -4.30 -25.86 -4.18
C MET A 15 -4.70 -24.38 -4.29
N ILE A 16 -5.98 -24.05 -4.07
CA ILE A 16 -6.46 -22.67 -4.06
C ILE A 16 -5.82 -21.87 -2.91
N ALA A 17 -5.73 -22.47 -1.72
CA ALA A 17 -5.07 -21.82 -0.58
C ALA A 17 -3.58 -21.55 -0.84
N ILE A 18 -2.86 -22.51 -1.42
CA ILE A 18 -1.46 -22.34 -1.81
C ILE A 18 -1.32 -21.22 -2.88
N LEU A 19 -2.17 -21.22 -3.89
CA LEU A 19 -2.17 -20.20 -4.92
C LEU A 19 -2.42 -18.81 -4.34
N PHE A 20 -3.35 -18.69 -3.39
CA PHE A 20 -3.63 -17.43 -2.70
C PHE A 20 -2.40 -16.94 -1.91
N VAL A 21 -1.75 -17.84 -1.16
CA VAL A 21 -0.50 -17.50 -0.44
C VAL A 21 0.58 -17.03 -1.40
N ILE A 22 0.79 -17.75 -2.51
CA ILE A 22 1.76 -17.35 -3.54
C ILE A 22 1.44 -15.95 -4.09
N LEU A 23 0.18 -15.65 -4.38
CA LEU A 23 -0.23 -14.34 -4.89
C LEU A 23 0.05 -13.21 -3.89
N VAL A 24 -0.17 -13.44 -2.60
CA VAL A 24 0.13 -12.44 -1.56
C VAL A 24 1.63 -12.17 -1.45
N TYR A 25 2.46 -13.21 -1.50
CA TYR A 25 3.92 -13.05 -1.45
C TYR A 25 4.53 -12.56 -2.77
N ALA A 26 3.85 -12.80 -3.90
CA ALA A 26 4.31 -12.35 -5.20
C ALA A 26 4.35 -10.82 -5.34
N ILE A 27 3.62 -10.08 -4.52
CA ILE A 27 3.65 -8.60 -4.52
C ILE A 27 5.09 -8.11 -4.33
N SER A 28 5.80 -8.62 -3.34
CA SER A 28 7.20 -8.24 -3.05
C SER A 28 8.23 -8.78 -4.05
N TRP A 29 7.86 -9.74 -4.91
CA TRP A 29 8.79 -10.34 -5.88
C TRP A 29 8.64 -9.79 -7.29
N VAL A 30 7.43 -9.36 -7.66
CA VAL A 30 7.07 -8.92 -9.02
C VAL A 30 6.66 -7.45 -9.03
N GLY A 31 6.38 -6.88 -7.86
CA GLY A 31 6.00 -5.48 -7.70
C GLY A 31 7.19 -4.54 -7.92
N GLU A 32 6.87 -3.31 -8.26
CA GLU A 32 7.81 -2.20 -8.25
C GLU A 32 7.76 -1.53 -6.87
N THR A 33 8.93 -1.21 -6.32
CA THR A 33 9.02 -0.51 -5.04
C THR A 33 9.11 1.00 -5.29
N TYR A 34 8.21 1.73 -4.68
CA TYR A 34 8.17 3.18 -4.71
C TYR A 34 8.45 3.74 -3.31
N THR A 35 9.15 4.86 -3.28
CA THR A 35 9.48 5.57 -2.05
C THR A 35 8.67 6.86 -1.97
N PHE A 36 7.89 7.03 -0.91
CA PHE A 36 7.10 8.23 -0.67
C PHE A 36 7.62 8.98 0.55
N LYS A 37 7.34 10.28 0.58
CA LYS A 37 7.52 11.10 1.77
C LYS A 37 6.20 11.19 2.52
N GLY A 38 6.13 10.50 3.66
CA GLY A 38 4.97 10.51 4.54
C GLY A 38 5.17 11.43 5.74
N THR A 39 4.11 12.08 6.16
CA THR A 39 4.07 12.86 7.41
C THR A 39 2.98 12.32 8.32
N SER A 40 3.21 12.39 9.63
CA SER A 40 2.19 12.08 10.62
C SER A 40 1.66 13.37 11.23
N PHE A 41 0.36 13.46 11.41
CA PHE A 41 -0.28 14.61 12.06
C PHE A 41 0.25 14.82 13.49
N GLU A 42 0.44 13.72 14.22
CA GLU A 42 1.00 13.72 15.57
C GLU A 42 2.26 12.83 15.62
N PRO A 43 3.25 13.17 16.48
CA PRO A 43 4.37 12.26 16.72
C PRO A 43 3.86 10.91 17.23
N TYR A 44 4.50 9.84 16.80
CA TYR A 44 4.16 8.52 17.29
C TYR A 44 4.44 8.42 18.80
N ASP A 45 3.45 7.95 19.53
CA ASP A 45 3.53 7.66 20.96
C ASP A 45 2.93 6.26 21.23
N PRO A 46 3.75 5.29 21.66
CA PRO A 46 3.31 3.92 21.88
C PRO A 46 2.26 3.75 22.99
N TYR A 47 2.07 4.76 23.85
CA TYR A 47 1.03 4.74 24.88
C TYR A 47 -0.37 5.03 24.34
N PHE A 48 -0.46 5.67 23.16
CA PHE A 48 -1.74 6.02 22.54
C PHE A 48 -2.16 5.11 21.39
N GLY A 49 -1.27 4.23 20.93
CA GLY A 49 -1.61 3.28 19.86
C GLY A 49 -0.43 2.50 19.33
N ASP A 50 -0.71 1.54 18.47
CA ASP A 50 0.26 0.69 17.81
C ASP A 50 0.48 1.07 16.34
N SER A 51 -0.10 2.18 15.90
CA SER A 51 -0.10 2.57 14.49
C SER A 51 0.19 4.05 14.30
N ILE A 52 0.96 4.36 13.25
CA ILE A 52 1.19 5.72 12.74
C ILE A 52 0.20 5.97 11.61
N TYR A 53 -0.49 7.10 11.64
CA TYR A 53 -1.33 7.58 10.54
C TYR A 53 -0.52 8.50 9.65
N LEU A 54 -0.50 8.18 8.36
CA LEU A 54 0.35 8.82 7.38
C LEU A 54 -0.47 9.66 6.39
N GLU A 55 0.04 10.85 6.11
CA GLU A 55 -0.42 11.74 5.06
C GLU A 55 0.72 11.97 4.06
N TYR A 56 0.37 12.20 2.80
CA TYR A 56 1.30 12.35 1.70
C TYR A 56 0.98 13.62 0.93
N ASP A 57 1.91 14.57 0.89
CA ASP A 57 1.72 15.84 0.18
C ASP A 57 1.48 15.63 -1.33
N GLU A 58 2.08 14.56 -1.90
CA GLU A 58 1.93 14.19 -3.31
C GLU A 58 0.49 13.75 -3.68
N PHE A 59 -0.32 13.39 -2.67
CA PHE A 59 -1.71 12.96 -2.88
C PHE A 59 -2.69 14.13 -2.89
N GLU A 60 -2.23 15.33 -2.50
CA GLU A 60 -3.00 16.55 -2.56
C GLU A 60 -2.91 17.18 -3.96
N GLY A 61 -4.03 17.38 -4.60
CA GLY A 61 -4.04 18.03 -5.90
C GLY A 61 -5.36 17.94 -6.65
N ARG A 62 -5.45 18.72 -7.72
CA ARG A 62 -6.57 18.63 -8.66
C ARG A 62 -6.27 17.58 -9.71
N HIS A 63 -7.10 16.55 -9.74
CA HIS A 63 -7.12 15.56 -10.82
C HIS A 63 -8.37 15.76 -11.68
N ASN A 64 -8.26 15.50 -12.99
CA ASN A 64 -9.38 15.64 -13.92
C ASN A 64 -10.31 14.40 -13.88
N VAL A 65 -10.73 14.06 -12.67
CA VAL A 65 -11.62 12.95 -12.38
C VAL A 65 -12.73 13.39 -11.43
N GLU A 66 -13.85 12.70 -11.45
CA GLU A 66 -14.94 12.94 -10.51
C GLU A 66 -14.61 12.36 -9.12
N THR A 67 -15.21 12.95 -8.09
CA THR A 67 -15.15 12.43 -6.72
C THR A 67 -15.67 11.00 -6.65
N GLY A 68 -14.91 10.12 -6.02
CA GLY A 68 -15.25 8.71 -5.87
C GLY A 68 -14.06 7.79 -6.03
N THR A 69 -14.33 6.54 -6.40
CA THR A 69 -13.28 5.55 -6.63
C THR A 69 -12.53 5.86 -7.93
N VAL A 70 -11.21 5.93 -7.81
CA VAL A 70 -10.28 6.15 -8.92
C VAL A 70 -9.15 5.12 -8.87
N TYR A 71 -8.35 5.08 -9.93
CA TYR A 71 -7.17 4.22 -10.06
C TYR A 71 -5.97 5.08 -10.35
N VAL A 72 -4.86 4.84 -9.63
CA VAL A 72 -3.67 5.69 -9.63
C VAL A 72 -2.45 4.85 -9.98
N SER A 73 -1.58 5.36 -10.85
CA SER A 73 -0.22 4.83 -11.02
C SER A 73 0.82 5.83 -10.55
N PHE A 74 1.99 5.31 -10.26
CA PHE A 74 3.12 6.07 -9.74
C PHE A 74 4.29 5.98 -10.71
N GLU A 75 5.14 6.99 -10.68
CA GLU A 75 6.45 6.98 -11.33
C GLU A 75 7.53 7.51 -10.37
N GLN A 76 8.78 7.19 -10.67
CA GLN A 76 9.91 7.70 -9.89
C GLN A 76 10.18 9.15 -10.27
N GLY A 77 10.08 10.06 -9.31
CA GLY A 77 10.46 11.45 -9.48
C GLY A 77 11.97 11.67 -9.51
N ASP A 78 12.39 12.83 -9.96
CA ASP A 78 13.81 13.22 -10.09
C ASP A 78 14.56 13.28 -8.75
N ASP A 79 13.85 13.49 -7.67
CA ASP A 79 14.35 13.55 -6.29
C ASP A 79 14.44 12.18 -5.61
N GLY A 80 14.04 11.12 -6.32
CA GLY A 80 14.00 9.76 -5.80
C GLY A 80 12.73 9.38 -5.05
N PHE A 81 11.79 10.31 -4.88
CA PHE A 81 10.46 10.02 -4.35
C PHE A 81 9.47 9.74 -5.49
N ALA A 82 8.47 8.94 -5.18
CA ALA A 82 7.42 8.63 -6.13
C ALA A 82 6.46 9.82 -6.28
N VAL A 83 6.01 10.02 -7.50
CA VAL A 83 4.98 10.99 -7.85
C VAL A 83 3.82 10.29 -8.55
N ILE A 84 2.66 10.94 -8.58
CA ILE A 84 1.50 10.43 -9.30
C ILE A 84 1.74 10.61 -10.80
N ASP A 85 1.79 9.50 -11.54
CA ASP A 85 1.86 9.50 -12.98
C ASP A 85 0.47 9.70 -13.60
N ARG A 86 -0.53 8.95 -13.11
CA ARG A 86 -1.83 8.89 -13.77
C ARG A 86 -2.96 8.63 -12.78
N VAL A 87 -4.08 9.32 -12.98
CA VAL A 87 -5.33 9.11 -12.23
C VAL A 87 -6.48 8.93 -13.20
N GLU A 88 -7.21 7.82 -13.11
CA GLU A 88 -8.37 7.53 -13.94
C GLU A 88 -9.55 7.01 -13.13
N SER A 89 -10.76 7.26 -13.64
CA SER A 89 -12.02 6.74 -13.05
C SER A 89 -12.28 5.27 -13.39
N LYS A 90 -11.49 4.68 -14.29
CA LYS A 90 -11.63 3.28 -14.72
C LYS A 90 -10.37 2.49 -14.38
N PRO A 91 -10.53 1.20 -14.02
CA PRO A 91 -9.37 0.35 -13.75
C PRO A 91 -8.50 0.18 -15.00
N PHE A 92 -7.18 0.18 -14.79
CA PHE A 92 -6.16 -0.11 -15.79
C PHE A 92 -5.07 -0.99 -15.16
N LEU A 93 -4.22 -1.57 -16.01
CA LEU A 93 -3.15 -2.46 -15.56
C LEU A 93 -2.12 -1.66 -14.73
N GLY A 94 -1.83 -2.12 -13.52
CA GLY A 94 -0.94 -1.42 -12.57
C GLY A 94 -1.62 -0.30 -11.78
N GLY A 95 -2.89 0.01 -12.07
CA GLY A 95 -3.63 1.04 -11.34
C GLY A 95 -4.03 0.58 -9.94
N VAL A 96 -3.53 1.28 -8.93
CA VAL A 96 -3.89 1.09 -7.52
C VAL A 96 -5.23 1.75 -7.25
N ARG A 97 -6.12 1.06 -6.56
CA ARG A 97 -7.42 1.61 -6.18
C ARG A 97 -7.26 2.68 -5.10
N ALA A 98 -7.83 3.86 -5.33
CA ALA A 98 -7.86 4.97 -4.41
C ALA A 98 -9.26 5.58 -4.35
N ASN A 99 -9.51 6.40 -3.36
CA ASN A 99 -10.68 7.27 -3.28
C ASN A 99 -10.23 8.72 -3.44
N TYR A 100 -10.86 9.44 -4.36
CA TYR A 100 -10.62 10.85 -4.58
C TYR A 100 -11.75 11.67 -3.97
N TYR A 101 -11.42 12.49 -2.98
CA TYR A 101 -12.35 13.34 -2.29
C TYR A 101 -11.67 14.61 -1.80
N ASP A 102 -12.33 15.76 -1.93
CA ASP A 102 -11.84 17.08 -1.50
C ASP A 102 -10.42 17.41 -1.97
N ARG A 103 -10.10 17.05 -3.22
CA ARG A 103 -8.78 17.19 -3.87
C ARG A 103 -7.67 16.33 -3.26
N ASN A 104 -8.01 15.33 -2.47
CA ASN A 104 -7.07 14.39 -1.91
C ASN A 104 -7.33 12.98 -2.42
N LEU A 105 -6.25 12.25 -2.66
CA LEU A 105 -6.27 10.83 -2.93
C LEU A 105 -6.05 10.06 -1.64
N TYR A 106 -6.92 9.11 -1.38
CA TYR A 106 -6.86 8.25 -0.20
C TYR A 106 -6.66 6.81 -0.65
N ILE A 107 -5.50 6.24 -0.32
CA ILE A 107 -5.18 4.84 -0.51
C ILE A 107 -5.19 4.20 0.88
N GLU A 108 -6.15 3.31 1.12
CA GLU A 108 -6.41 2.76 2.45
C GLU A 108 -5.17 2.04 3.02
N GLU A 109 -4.47 1.29 2.18
CA GLU A 109 -3.29 0.51 2.57
C GLU A 109 -2.08 1.38 2.91
N MET A 110 -2.07 2.65 2.50
CA MET A 110 -1.00 3.61 2.80
C MET A 110 -1.34 4.55 3.95
N GLY A 111 -2.60 4.61 4.38
CA GLY A 111 -3.06 5.57 5.38
C GLY A 111 -2.57 5.28 6.80
N SER A 112 -2.07 4.08 7.09
CA SER A 112 -1.56 3.73 8.40
C SER A 112 -0.49 2.65 8.35
N TYR A 113 0.48 2.76 9.25
CA TYR A 113 1.52 1.76 9.47
C TYR A 113 1.48 1.26 10.90
N ARG A 114 1.32 -0.05 11.06
CA ARG A 114 1.40 -0.68 12.37
C ARG A 114 2.86 -0.86 12.76
N VAL A 115 3.26 -0.22 13.85
CA VAL A 115 4.66 -0.24 14.33
C VAL A 115 4.96 -1.55 15.03
N PRO A 116 5.91 -2.36 14.54
CA PRO A 116 6.41 -3.52 15.25
C PRO A 116 7.06 -3.12 16.59
N LEU A 117 6.97 -3.98 17.60
CA LEU A 117 7.50 -3.68 18.93
C LEU A 117 9.01 -3.40 18.95
N ASP A 118 9.75 -3.98 18.04
CA ASP A 118 11.20 -3.81 17.86
C ASP A 118 11.58 -2.54 17.10
N GLU A 119 10.60 -1.83 16.53
CA GLU A 119 10.79 -0.57 15.80
C GLU A 119 10.33 0.66 16.58
N VAL A 120 9.69 0.50 17.72
CA VAL A 120 9.13 1.59 18.53
C VAL A 120 10.17 2.67 18.82
N ASP A 121 11.35 2.30 19.32
CA ASP A 121 12.41 3.24 19.67
C ASP A 121 12.91 4.05 18.46
N ARG A 122 12.74 3.52 17.26
CA ARG A 122 13.18 4.17 16.01
C ARG A 122 12.21 5.27 15.56
N VAL A 123 10.93 5.12 15.83
CA VAL A 123 9.87 5.99 15.31
C VAL A 123 9.22 6.87 16.37
N GLU A 124 9.50 6.63 17.66
CA GLU A 124 8.93 7.40 18.76
C GLU A 124 9.29 8.89 18.67
N GLY A 125 8.28 9.74 18.71
CA GLY A 125 8.46 11.20 18.63
C GLY A 125 8.65 11.75 17.23
N GLU A 126 8.83 10.91 16.22
CA GLU A 126 9.03 11.32 14.82
C GLU A 126 7.72 11.67 14.12
N LYS A 127 7.81 12.57 13.14
CA LYS A 127 6.67 13.03 12.33
C LYS A 127 6.84 12.84 10.84
N SER A 128 8.09 12.76 10.36
CA SER A 128 8.41 12.68 8.94
C SER A 128 9.07 11.35 8.63
N PHE A 129 8.58 10.68 7.60
CA PHE A 129 9.01 9.32 7.28
C PHE A 129 9.25 9.16 5.78
N THR A 130 10.24 8.35 5.46
CA THR A 130 10.37 7.71 4.16
C THR A 130 9.56 6.42 4.21
N VAL A 131 8.64 6.25 3.28
CA VAL A 131 7.71 5.12 3.22
C VAL A 131 8.00 4.32 1.96
N GLU A 132 8.41 3.07 2.11
CA GLU A 132 8.65 2.16 1.00
C GLU A 132 7.39 1.32 0.75
N VAL A 133 6.91 1.33 -0.49
CA VAL A 133 5.66 0.71 -0.88
C VAL A 133 5.84 -0.16 -2.12
N ASP A 134 5.47 -1.43 -2.03
CA ASP A 134 5.47 -2.35 -3.16
C ASP A 134 4.13 -2.27 -3.89
N VAL A 135 4.16 -2.07 -5.20
CA VAL A 135 2.99 -2.01 -6.08
C VAL A 135 3.05 -3.15 -7.08
N ALA A 136 2.09 -4.06 -7.01
CA ALA A 136 1.99 -5.17 -7.93
C ALA A 136 1.41 -4.75 -9.30
N PRO A 137 1.76 -5.44 -10.40
CA PRO A 137 1.22 -5.15 -11.73
C PRO A 137 -0.31 -5.24 -11.85
N TRP A 138 -0.96 -5.92 -10.90
CA TRP A 138 -2.43 -6.02 -10.82
C TRP A 138 -3.08 -5.01 -9.87
N GLY A 139 -2.33 -3.98 -9.41
CA GLY A 139 -2.84 -2.86 -8.63
C GLY A 139 -2.98 -3.12 -7.12
N MET A 140 -2.46 -4.23 -6.60
CA MET A 140 -2.33 -4.40 -5.15
C MET A 140 -1.11 -3.65 -4.65
N ILE A 141 -1.26 -3.03 -3.48
CA ILE A 141 -0.22 -2.24 -2.84
C ILE A 141 0.07 -2.81 -1.45
N ARG A 142 1.32 -2.69 -1.02
CA ARG A 142 1.75 -3.10 0.30
C ARG A 142 2.79 -2.13 0.83
N LEU A 143 2.54 -1.54 1.97
CA LEU A 143 3.54 -0.78 2.70
C LEU A 143 4.58 -1.77 3.24
N HIS A 144 5.84 -1.59 2.84
CA HIS A 144 6.95 -2.51 3.07
C HIS A 144 7.79 -2.08 4.27
N ASP A 145 8.18 -0.81 4.31
CA ASP A 145 9.05 -0.27 5.35
C ASP A 145 8.75 1.21 5.61
N LEU A 146 9.07 1.66 6.82
CA LEU A 146 8.90 3.03 7.26
C LEU A 146 10.15 3.46 8.03
N LYS A 147 10.78 4.54 7.58
CA LYS A 147 12.01 5.08 8.19
C LYS A 147 11.83 6.56 8.50
N PRO A 148 12.21 7.05 9.68
CA PRO A 148 12.26 8.48 9.96
C PRO A 148 13.17 9.20 8.96
N ILE A 149 12.81 10.43 8.63
CA ILE A 149 13.66 11.34 7.85
C ILE A 149 14.46 12.15 8.86
N GLU A 150 15.80 12.04 8.82
CA GLU A 150 16.72 12.83 9.63
C GLU A 150 16.75 14.31 9.21
#